data_a6afe3d3c2a54d9e3f1355d7ea8f1980
#
_entry.id   a6afe3d3c2a54d9e3f1355d7ea8f1980
#
_cell.length_a   1.000
_cell.length_b   1.000
_cell.length_c   1.000
_cell.angle_alpha   90.00
_cell.angle_beta   90.00
_cell.angle_gamma   90.00
#
_symmetry.space_group_name_H-M   'P 1'
#
loop_
_entity.id
_entity.type
_entity.pdbx_description
1 polymer ?
#
loop_
_entity_poly.entity_id
_entity_poly.type
_entity_poly.pdbx_seq_one_letter_code
_entity_poly.pdbx_strand_id
1 'polypeptide(L)'
;KNKSRYDKGTNKNRQRIIMGNEDLKIKITGLLAAASFDETSEWLNISIEPKDWLQLAQQLRNEGSLQFDYLFCLTCIDYKDNLTMVYHLTSTIFRHNIVIKSVLDIEHPKIETVSHIWKTAEFHEREVYEMFGVDFLNHPDLRLLILPDGWEGKNPMRKDFEDSVNMIKL
;
A
#
# COMPACT_ATOMS: atom_id res chain seq x y z
N LYS A 1 2.43 58.53 -9.77
CA LYS A 1 3.67 57.76 -9.41
C LYS A 1 3.33 56.93 -8.20
N ASN A 2 2.83 55.69 -8.41
CA ASN A 2 2.65 54.70 -7.38
C ASN A 2 3.53 53.51 -7.72
N LYS A 3 4.63 53.35 -6.99
CA LYS A 3 5.48 52.17 -7.03
C LYS A 3 4.87 51.14 -6.09
N SER A 4 4.25 50.10 -6.67
CA SER A 4 3.88 48.89 -5.96
C SER A 4 5.16 48.17 -5.49
N ARG A 5 5.33 48.05 -4.18
CA ARG A 5 6.34 47.19 -3.54
C ARG A 5 5.83 45.78 -3.61
N TYR A 6 6.34 44.99 -4.53
CA TYR A 6 6.25 43.52 -4.42
C TYR A 6 7.24 43.09 -3.35
N ASP A 7 6.68 42.64 -2.24
CA ASP A 7 7.41 42.03 -1.15
C ASP A 7 8.01 40.70 -1.65
N LYS A 8 9.34 40.66 -1.74
CA LYS A 8 10.08 39.40 -2.03
C LYS A 8 10.06 38.57 -0.77
N GLY A 9 8.99 37.79 -0.59
CA GLY A 9 8.92 36.75 0.43
C GLY A 9 10.15 35.84 0.33
N THR A 10 10.90 35.82 1.38
CA THR A 10 12.08 34.98 1.62
C THR A 10 11.77 33.52 1.33
N ASN A 11 12.20 33.06 0.16
CA ASN A 11 12.21 31.65 -0.21
C ASN A 11 13.28 30.97 0.69
N LYS A 12 12.86 30.55 1.88
CA LYS A 12 13.68 29.67 2.72
C LYS A 12 13.82 28.36 1.95
N ASN A 13 14.98 28.15 1.33
CA ASN A 13 15.47 26.88 0.82
C ASN A 13 15.35 25.84 1.95
N ARG A 14 14.19 25.18 2.07
CA ARG A 14 14.11 23.91 2.76
C ARG A 14 14.90 22.96 1.87
N GLN A 15 16.16 22.72 2.20
CA GLN A 15 16.90 21.58 1.67
C GLN A 15 16.02 20.36 1.90
N ARG A 16 15.45 19.82 0.81
CA ARG A 16 14.71 18.57 0.85
C ARG A 16 15.72 17.48 1.21
N ILE A 17 15.68 17.02 2.43
CA ILE A 17 16.51 15.89 2.87
C ILE A 17 15.87 14.65 2.22
N ILE A 18 16.49 14.17 1.16
CA ILE A 18 16.16 12.84 0.60
C ILE A 18 16.75 11.84 1.60
N MET A 19 15.88 11.10 2.29
CA MET A 19 16.33 10.04 3.21
C MET A 19 16.73 8.81 2.41
N GLY A 20 17.88 8.24 2.75
CA GLY A 20 18.29 6.94 2.25
C GLY A 20 17.53 5.80 2.94
N ASN A 21 17.68 4.56 2.42
CA ASN A 21 17.03 3.38 2.99
C ASN A 21 17.39 3.16 4.47
N GLU A 22 18.61 3.44 4.88
CA GLU A 22 19.05 3.34 6.28
C GLU A 22 18.32 4.31 7.20
N ASP A 23 18.17 5.57 6.78
CA ASP A 23 17.46 6.58 7.57
C ASP A 23 15.97 6.22 7.71
N LEU A 24 15.36 5.72 6.62
CA LEU A 24 13.98 5.23 6.60
C LEU A 24 13.81 4.05 7.54
N LYS A 25 14.72 3.08 7.51
CA LYS A 25 14.73 1.90 8.36
C LYS A 25 14.78 2.29 9.84
N ILE A 26 15.69 3.18 10.24
CA ILE A 26 15.81 3.67 11.62
C ILE A 26 14.49 4.30 12.09
N LYS A 27 13.89 5.16 11.27
CA LYS A 27 12.63 5.82 11.61
C LYS A 27 11.48 4.84 11.73
N ILE A 28 11.34 3.92 10.76
CA ILE A 28 10.25 2.94 10.74
C ILE A 28 10.40 1.93 11.88
N THR A 29 11.63 1.53 12.24
CA THR A 29 11.89 0.71 13.43
C THR A 29 11.42 1.43 14.70
N GLY A 30 11.55 2.75 14.77
CA GLY A 30 11.03 3.56 15.88
C GLY A 30 9.49 3.61 15.93
N LEU A 31 8.80 3.42 14.80
CA LEU A 31 7.33 3.37 14.74
C LEU A 31 6.80 1.95 15.01
N LEU A 32 7.48 0.93 14.49
CA LEU A 32 7.10 -0.47 14.63
C LEU A 32 8.36 -1.34 14.80
N ALA A 33 8.70 -1.67 16.05
CA ALA A 33 9.87 -2.49 16.36
C ALA A 33 9.80 -3.93 15.84
N ALA A 34 8.58 -4.44 15.58
CA ALA A 34 8.34 -5.78 15.04
C ALA A 34 8.50 -5.87 13.51
N ALA A 35 8.76 -4.77 12.81
CA ALA A 35 8.95 -4.76 11.37
C ALA A 35 10.25 -5.48 10.98
N SER A 36 10.20 -6.31 9.94
CA SER A 36 11.39 -6.87 9.32
C SER A 36 11.68 -6.17 8.00
N PHE A 37 12.97 -6.09 7.64
CA PHE A 37 13.42 -5.30 6.50
C PHE A 37 14.19 -6.17 5.50
N ASP A 38 13.94 -5.94 4.21
CA ASP A 38 14.68 -6.52 3.11
C ASP A 38 15.22 -5.37 2.22
N GLU A 39 16.54 -5.31 2.09
CA GLU A 39 17.30 -4.26 1.38
C GLU A 39 17.89 -4.77 0.05
N THR A 40 17.46 -5.94 -0.40
CA THR A 40 18.01 -6.55 -1.64
C THR A 40 17.51 -5.84 -2.91
N SER A 41 16.44 -5.05 -2.81
CA SER A 41 15.86 -4.29 -3.91
C SER A 41 16.19 -2.80 -3.81
N GLU A 42 15.88 -2.04 -4.88
CA GLU A 42 16.09 -0.59 -4.93
C GLU A 42 15.39 0.15 -3.79
N TRP A 43 14.16 -0.26 -3.47
CA TRP A 43 13.35 0.36 -2.41
C TRP A 43 13.35 -0.52 -1.17
N LEU A 44 13.32 0.10 0.00
CA LEU A 44 13.23 -0.59 1.28
C LEU A 44 11.92 -1.38 1.35
N ASN A 45 12.03 -2.71 1.44
CA ASN A 45 10.89 -3.60 1.66
C ASN A 45 10.73 -3.85 3.15
N ILE A 46 9.50 -3.77 3.63
CA ILE A 46 9.16 -3.85 5.05
C ILE A 46 8.05 -4.88 5.21
N SER A 47 8.33 -5.95 5.93
CA SER A 47 7.33 -6.98 6.23
C SER A 47 6.76 -6.76 7.63
N ILE A 48 5.43 -6.81 7.73
CA ILE A 48 4.66 -6.53 8.93
C ILE A 48 3.54 -7.54 9.13
N GLU A 49 3.06 -7.66 10.37
CA GLU A 49 1.84 -8.39 10.67
C GLU A 49 0.59 -7.62 10.21
N PRO A 50 -0.47 -8.29 9.73
CA PRO A 50 -1.69 -7.63 9.25
C PRO A 50 -2.36 -6.72 10.31
N LYS A 51 -2.29 -7.12 11.58
CA LYS A 51 -2.87 -6.36 12.70
C LYS A 51 -2.21 -4.99 12.93
N ASP A 52 -0.95 -4.85 12.55
CA ASP A 52 -0.16 -3.64 12.78
C ASP A 52 -0.27 -2.65 11.61
N TRP A 53 -0.87 -3.10 10.48
CA TRP A 53 -0.90 -2.35 9.23
C TRP A 53 -1.59 -1.00 9.36
N LEU A 54 -2.80 -0.96 9.89
CA LEU A 54 -3.57 0.28 9.97
C LEU A 54 -2.87 1.35 10.81
N GLN A 55 -2.31 0.96 11.96
CA GLN A 55 -1.60 1.88 12.84
C GLN A 55 -0.33 2.42 12.16
N LEU A 56 0.45 1.53 11.54
CA LEU A 56 1.66 1.94 10.82
C LEU A 56 1.31 2.86 9.64
N ALA A 57 0.27 2.57 8.88
CA ALA A 57 -0.19 3.38 7.75
C ALA A 57 -0.53 4.82 8.17
N GLN A 58 -1.24 4.97 9.29
CA GLN A 58 -1.55 6.29 9.86
C GLN A 58 -0.28 7.06 10.26
N GLN A 59 0.68 6.37 10.87
CA GLN A 59 1.96 6.97 11.26
C GLN A 59 2.78 7.37 10.04
N LEU A 60 2.92 6.50 9.04
CA LEU A 60 3.64 6.78 7.79
C LEU A 60 3.07 8.01 7.06
N ARG A 61 1.76 8.18 7.09
CA ARG A 61 1.07 9.32 6.48
C ARG A 61 1.30 10.62 7.24
N ASN A 62 1.23 10.58 8.60
CA ASN A 62 1.15 11.76 9.44
C ASN A 62 2.51 12.20 10.00
N GLU A 63 3.51 11.30 10.06
CA GLU A 63 4.84 11.63 10.56
C GLU A 63 5.51 12.70 9.69
N GLY A 64 5.78 13.86 10.30
CA GLY A 64 6.24 15.05 9.60
C GLY A 64 7.54 14.89 8.80
N SER A 65 8.35 13.89 9.13
CA SER A 65 9.60 13.59 8.46
C SER A 65 9.48 12.50 7.38
N LEU A 66 8.37 11.75 7.35
CA LEU A 66 8.11 10.67 6.40
C LEU A 66 7.11 11.09 5.32
N GLN A 67 5.93 11.52 5.73
CA GLN A 67 4.85 12.04 4.88
C GLN A 67 4.63 11.21 3.61
N PHE A 68 4.39 9.90 3.77
CA PHE A 68 3.98 9.06 2.65
C PHE A 68 2.57 9.44 2.23
N ASP A 69 2.46 10.43 1.36
CA ASP A 69 1.21 11.07 0.98
C ASP A 69 0.50 10.38 -0.21
N TYR A 70 1.17 9.44 -0.89
CA TYR A 70 0.62 8.77 -2.04
C TYR A 70 0.88 7.25 -2.04
N LEU A 71 -0.19 6.48 -2.06
CA LEU A 71 -0.17 5.05 -2.34
C LEU A 71 -0.40 4.90 -3.86
N PHE A 72 0.63 4.51 -4.60
CA PHE A 72 0.58 4.46 -6.06
C PHE A 72 0.39 3.06 -6.63
N CYS A 73 0.57 2.01 -5.81
CA CYS A 73 0.26 0.64 -6.20
C CYS A 73 -0.11 -0.16 -4.94
N LEU A 74 -1.14 -0.98 -5.08
CA LEU A 74 -1.54 -1.99 -4.12
C LEU A 74 -1.90 -3.23 -4.91
N THR A 75 -1.36 -4.38 -4.51
CA THR A 75 -1.63 -5.66 -5.15
C THR A 75 -1.50 -6.80 -4.16
N CYS A 76 -1.81 -8.00 -4.61
CA CYS A 76 -1.66 -9.24 -3.85
C CYS A 76 -0.84 -10.26 -4.65
N ILE A 77 -0.04 -11.06 -3.96
CA ILE A 77 0.70 -12.16 -4.55
C ILE A 77 0.23 -13.45 -3.90
N ASP A 78 -0.18 -14.41 -4.71
CA ASP A 78 -0.51 -15.76 -4.27
C ASP A 78 0.74 -16.64 -4.28
N TYR A 79 1.18 -17.12 -3.11
CA TYR A 79 2.28 -18.07 -2.93
C TYR A 79 1.81 -19.51 -2.74
N LYS A 80 0.52 -19.82 -2.97
CA LYS A 80 -0.19 -21.09 -2.74
C LYS A 80 -0.50 -21.38 -1.27
N ASP A 81 0.46 -21.16 -0.37
CA ASP A 81 0.30 -21.41 1.06
C ASP A 81 -0.18 -20.17 1.82
N ASN A 82 -0.01 -18.99 1.22
CA ASN A 82 -0.43 -17.70 1.78
C ASN A 82 -0.67 -16.69 0.68
N LEU A 83 -1.39 -15.62 1.02
CA LEU A 83 -1.51 -14.41 0.23
C LEU A 83 -0.63 -13.31 0.83
N THR A 84 0.12 -12.61 0.00
CA THR A 84 0.94 -11.49 0.48
C THR A 84 0.46 -10.18 -0.14
N MET A 85 -0.05 -9.30 0.71
CA MET A 85 -0.38 -7.93 0.31
C MET A 85 0.89 -7.13 0.08
N VAL A 86 0.89 -6.30 -0.96
CA VAL A 86 2.02 -5.45 -1.32
C VAL A 86 1.53 -4.03 -1.57
N TYR A 87 2.03 -3.08 -0.79
CA TYR A 87 1.69 -1.66 -0.86
C TYR A 87 2.92 -0.85 -1.24
N HIS A 88 2.83 -0.08 -2.29
CA HIS A 88 3.89 0.84 -2.70
C HIS A 88 3.52 2.27 -2.31
N LEU A 89 4.32 2.86 -1.46
CA LEU A 89 4.11 4.20 -0.93
C LEU A 89 5.22 5.14 -1.37
N THR A 90 4.86 6.37 -1.67
CA THR A 90 5.81 7.44 -1.96
C THR A 90 5.48 8.71 -1.18
N SER A 91 6.52 9.45 -0.85
CA SER A 91 6.38 10.83 -0.42
C SER A 91 6.63 11.76 -1.61
N THR A 92 5.61 12.48 -2.05
CA THR A 92 5.75 13.47 -3.14
C THR A 92 6.58 14.68 -2.71
N ILE A 93 6.68 14.90 -1.39
CA ILE A 93 7.43 16.01 -0.80
C ILE A 93 8.92 15.66 -0.68
N PHE A 94 9.24 14.49 -0.09
CA PHE A 94 10.63 14.10 0.21
C PHE A 94 11.23 13.19 -0.87
N ARG A 95 10.42 12.67 -1.81
CA ARG A 95 10.88 11.86 -2.94
C ARG A 95 11.52 10.53 -2.55
N HIS A 96 11.04 9.90 -1.48
CA HIS A 96 11.44 8.55 -1.09
C HIS A 96 10.27 7.57 -1.25
N ASN A 97 10.61 6.31 -1.47
CA ASN A 97 9.68 5.21 -1.70
C ASN A 97 9.92 4.08 -0.70
N ILE A 98 8.85 3.38 -0.34
CA ILE A 98 8.92 2.12 0.42
C ILE A 98 7.92 1.12 -0.13
N VAL A 99 8.16 -0.14 0.17
CA VAL A 99 7.24 -1.24 -0.11
C VAL A 99 6.86 -1.91 1.22
N ILE A 100 5.58 -1.96 1.51
CA ILE A 100 5.08 -2.68 2.69
C ILE A 100 4.52 -4.02 2.21
N LYS A 101 4.88 -5.09 2.91
CA LYS A 101 4.38 -6.44 2.67
C LYS A 101 3.71 -6.98 3.92
N SER A 102 2.57 -7.63 3.76
CA SER A 102 1.85 -8.27 4.85
C SER A 102 1.34 -9.63 4.41
N VAL A 103 1.69 -10.67 5.15
CA VAL A 103 1.32 -12.04 4.85
C VAL A 103 -0.04 -12.34 5.48
N LEU A 104 -0.98 -12.81 4.66
CA LEU A 104 -2.33 -13.19 5.07
C LEU A 104 -2.52 -14.70 5.02
N ASP A 105 -3.40 -15.19 5.87
CA ASP A 105 -3.89 -16.56 5.79
C ASP A 105 -4.62 -16.82 4.46
N ILE A 106 -4.39 -17.98 3.85
CA ILE A 106 -4.94 -18.31 2.53
C ILE A 106 -6.44 -18.63 2.59
N GLU A 107 -6.91 -19.18 3.71
CA GLU A 107 -8.31 -19.60 3.87
C GLU A 107 -9.20 -18.43 4.27
N HIS A 108 -8.68 -17.53 5.10
CA HIS A 108 -9.40 -16.38 5.63
C HIS A 108 -8.61 -15.09 5.47
N PRO A 109 -8.29 -14.68 4.23
CA PRO A 109 -7.45 -13.52 3.98
C PRO A 109 -8.21 -12.23 4.30
N LYS A 110 -7.79 -11.53 5.35
CA LYS A 110 -8.39 -10.26 5.77
C LYS A 110 -7.36 -9.30 6.31
N ILE A 111 -7.61 -8.00 6.04
CA ILE A 111 -6.75 -6.90 6.50
C ILE A 111 -7.60 -5.64 6.61
N GLU A 112 -7.18 -4.69 7.46
CA GLU A 112 -7.86 -3.40 7.57
C GLU A 112 -7.67 -2.57 6.29
N THR A 113 -8.75 -1.89 5.86
CA THR A 113 -8.69 -0.94 4.76
C THR A 113 -7.84 0.27 5.10
N VAL A 114 -7.15 0.81 4.10
CA VAL A 114 -6.44 2.10 4.19
C VAL A 114 -7.03 3.16 3.25
N SER A 115 -8.22 2.90 2.69
CA SER A 115 -8.91 3.82 1.76
C SER A 115 -9.25 5.18 2.38
N HIS A 116 -9.40 5.24 3.72
CA HIS A 116 -9.60 6.50 4.45
C HIS A 116 -8.29 7.29 4.66
N ILE A 117 -7.13 6.66 4.49
CA ILE A 117 -5.79 7.28 4.57
C ILE A 117 -5.36 7.73 3.16
N TRP A 118 -5.47 6.83 2.17
CA TRP A 118 -5.15 7.09 0.76
C TRP A 118 -6.34 6.74 -0.12
N LYS A 119 -6.95 7.73 -0.73
CA LYS A 119 -8.14 7.51 -1.58
C LYS A 119 -7.90 6.60 -2.77
N THR A 120 -6.67 6.50 -3.25
CA THR A 120 -6.30 5.56 -4.31
C THR A 120 -6.49 4.10 -3.90
N ALA A 121 -6.36 3.78 -2.60
CA ALA A 121 -6.57 2.42 -2.09
C ALA A 121 -8.00 1.91 -2.35
N GLU A 122 -9.01 2.76 -2.35
CA GLU A 122 -10.41 2.37 -2.49
C GLU A 122 -10.67 1.46 -3.70
N PHE A 123 -10.09 1.80 -4.86
CA PHE A 123 -10.24 1.00 -6.08
C PHE A 123 -9.27 -0.18 -6.14
N HIS A 124 -8.04 -0.01 -5.69
CA HIS A 124 -7.07 -1.10 -5.64
C HIS A 124 -7.49 -2.21 -4.67
N GLU A 125 -8.07 -1.87 -3.53
CA GLU A 125 -8.59 -2.83 -2.56
C GLU A 125 -9.75 -3.64 -3.16
N ARG A 126 -10.65 -3.00 -3.92
CA ARG A 126 -11.72 -3.69 -4.65
C ARG A 126 -11.19 -4.64 -5.72
N GLU A 127 -10.16 -4.23 -6.46
CA GLU A 127 -9.49 -5.12 -7.42
C GLU A 127 -8.91 -6.35 -6.73
N VAL A 128 -8.18 -6.17 -5.63
CA VAL A 128 -7.62 -7.29 -4.86
C VAL A 128 -8.72 -8.17 -4.25
N TYR A 129 -9.80 -7.56 -3.75
CA TYR A 129 -10.96 -8.31 -3.26
C TYR A 129 -11.53 -9.24 -4.32
N GLU A 130 -11.84 -8.73 -5.51
CA GLU A 130 -12.47 -9.55 -6.56
C GLU A 130 -11.51 -10.57 -7.17
N MET A 131 -10.21 -10.24 -7.29
CA MET A 131 -9.22 -11.10 -7.96
C MET A 131 -8.63 -12.18 -7.04
N PHE A 132 -8.48 -11.91 -5.74
CA PHE A 132 -7.81 -12.79 -4.79
C PHE A 132 -8.69 -13.20 -3.60
N GLY A 133 -9.82 -12.54 -3.37
CA GLY A 133 -10.73 -12.84 -2.26
C GLY A 133 -10.28 -12.27 -0.91
N VAL A 134 -9.43 -11.24 -0.90
CA VAL A 134 -9.02 -10.57 0.34
C VAL A 134 -10.16 -9.69 0.86
N ASP A 135 -10.58 -9.93 2.10
CA ASP A 135 -11.60 -9.12 2.79
C ASP A 135 -10.94 -7.89 3.43
N PHE A 136 -11.30 -6.70 2.95
CA PHE A 136 -10.83 -5.43 3.51
C PHE A 136 -11.80 -4.91 4.55
N LEU A 137 -11.45 -5.13 5.82
CA LEU A 137 -12.28 -4.74 6.95
C LEU A 137 -12.51 -3.23 6.96
N ASN A 138 -13.77 -2.82 7.18
CA ASN A 138 -14.19 -1.41 7.21
C ASN A 138 -14.05 -0.64 5.89
N HIS A 139 -13.91 -1.35 4.76
CA HIS A 139 -13.93 -0.70 3.45
C HIS A 139 -15.32 -0.09 3.17
N PRO A 140 -15.42 1.16 2.67
CA PRO A 140 -16.70 1.86 2.52
C PRO A 140 -17.61 1.25 1.45
N ASP A 141 -17.08 0.58 0.43
CA ASP A 141 -17.82 0.04 -0.71
C ASP A 141 -17.09 -1.15 -1.34
N LEU A 142 -17.05 -2.30 -0.63
CA LEU A 142 -16.33 -3.50 -1.08
C LEU A 142 -17.23 -4.35 -2.00
N ARG A 143 -17.19 -4.09 -3.29
CA ARG A 143 -17.93 -4.78 -4.35
C ARG A 143 -17.07 -4.98 -5.58
N LEU A 144 -17.52 -5.79 -6.53
CA LEU A 144 -16.83 -6.00 -7.81
C LEU A 144 -16.55 -4.67 -8.51
N LEU A 145 -15.43 -4.59 -9.20
CA LEU A 145 -14.95 -3.41 -9.95
C LEU A 145 -14.84 -3.70 -11.44
N ILE A 146 -14.17 -4.78 -11.81
CA ILE A 146 -13.82 -5.17 -13.19
C ILE A 146 -14.60 -6.39 -13.62
N LEU A 147 -14.77 -7.36 -12.72
CA LEU A 147 -15.46 -8.62 -13.01
C LEU A 147 -16.96 -8.40 -13.23
N PRO A 148 -17.59 -9.14 -14.17
CA PRO A 148 -19.02 -9.04 -14.40
C PRO A 148 -19.83 -9.62 -13.23
N ASP A 149 -21.11 -9.25 -13.16
CA ASP A 149 -22.07 -9.80 -12.21
C ASP A 149 -22.07 -11.34 -12.23
N GLY A 150 -22.17 -11.95 -11.06
CA GLY A 150 -22.10 -13.41 -10.89
C GLY A 150 -20.69 -14.00 -10.82
N TRP A 151 -19.69 -13.14 -10.71
CA TRP A 151 -18.30 -13.55 -10.47
C TRP A 151 -17.84 -13.36 -9.02
N GLU A 152 -18.73 -12.98 -8.13
CA GLU A 152 -18.43 -12.85 -6.71
C GLU A 152 -17.83 -14.13 -6.15
N GLY A 153 -16.70 -14.02 -5.48
CA GLY A 153 -16.00 -15.13 -4.83
C GLY A 153 -15.30 -16.13 -5.76
N LYS A 154 -15.21 -15.86 -7.06
CA LYS A 154 -14.46 -16.72 -7.99
C LYS A 154 -12.94 -16.52 -7.94
N ASN A 155 -12.49 -15.32 -7.59
CA ASN A 155 -11.09 -14.97 -7.36
C ASN A 155 -10.12 -15.47 -8.47
N PRO A 156 -10.27 -15.00 -9.73
CA PRO A 156 -9.64 -15.63 -10.90
C PRO A 156 -8.11 -15.49 -10.95
N MET A 157 -7.50 -14.69 -10.10
CA MET A 157 -6.04 -14.58 -10.02
C MET A 157 -5.42 -15.48 -8.94
N ARG A 158 -6.22 -16.24 -8.21
CA ARG A 158 -5.70 -17.28 -7.32
C ARG A 158 -5.15 -18.45 -8.11
N LYS A 159 -4.09 -19.07 -7.60
CA LYS A 159 -3.46 -20.24 -8.27
C LYS A 159 -4.30 -21.51 -8.22
N ASP A 160 -5.27 -21.57 -7.33
CA ASP A 160 -6.24 -22.67 -7.21
C ASP A 160 -7.54 -22.44 -8.01
N PHE A 161 -7.65 -21.28 -8.72
CA PHE A 161 -8.80 -21.01 -9.58
C PHE A 161 -8.86 -21.94 -10.79
N GLU A 162 -10.00 -22.57 -10.99
CA GLU A 162 -10.31 -23.40 -12.16
C GLU A 162 -11.56 -22.86 -12.89
N ASP A 163 -11.44 -22.58 -14.18
CA ASP A 163 -12.56 -22.27 -15.06
C ASP A 163 -12.81 -23.45 -16.00
N SER A 164 -13.89 -24.19 -15.75
CA SER A 164 -14.25 -25.35 -16.56
C SER A 164 -14.63 -25.05 -18.01
N VAL A 165 -14.92 -23.79 -18.31
CA VAL A 165 -15.38 -23.35 -19.65
C VAL A 165 -14.23 -22.83 -20.51
N ASN A 166 -13.33 -22.04 -19.91
CA ASN A 166 -12.30 -21.29 -20.65
C ASN A 166 -10.87 -21.85 -20.47
N MET A 167 -10.63 -22.70 -19.48
CA MET A 167 -9.31 -23.33 -19.32
C MET A 167 -9.14 -24.52 -20.26
N ILE A 168 -8.17 -24.43 -21.16
CA ILE A 168 -7.72 -25.56 -21.97
C ILE A 168 -6.87 -26.45 -21.08
N LYS A 169 -7.33 -27.68 -20.78
CA LYS A 169 -6.49 -28.70 -20.14
C LYS A 169 -5.49 -29.19 -21.19
N LEU A 170 -4.21 -28.83 -21.02
CA LEU A 170 -3.10 -29.33 -21.83
C LEU A 170 -2.74 -30.76 -21.42
#